data_3760f74b2c2746591f6c08c9e424c221
#
_entry.id   3760f74b2c2746591f6c08c9e424c221
#
_cell.length_a   1.000
_cell.length_b   1.000
_cell.length_c   1.000
_cell.angle_alpha   90.00
_cell.angle_beta   90.00
_cell.angle_gamma   90.00
#
_symmetry.space_group_name_H-M   'P 1'
#
loop_
_entity.id
_entity.type
_entity.pdbx_description
1 polymer ?
#
loop_
_entity_poly.entity_id
_entity_poly.type
_entity_poly.pdbx_seq_one_letter_code
_entity_poly.pdbx_strand_id
1 'polypeptide(L)'
;MKTFRILISALLLSSTTQAATLPAPVQQIEKQGVEIIKPFKAPGGVQGWLGQYQGTGVTLYLTPDGQHAISGYMYDAQGNNLSEKIINDEIYLPAGRAMWKQLQAMPGIKEGSAEARCQVVVFADPFCPYCRTFWQQVQPLVQNNALSIKTQLVGILKPESGRYASAILAAADPAKAWQDFERSQGKNKPAFPDSTPRALFDQIQHNQAQMQALGANGTPAIYYLNHEQKLQQIVGLPDKQQMADLAACR
;
A
#
# COMPACT_ATOMS: atom_id res chain seq x y z
N MET A 1 -55.70 47.90 23.87
CA MET A 1 -54.71 47.43 22.90
C MET A 1 -54.41 45.97 23.20
N LYS A 2 -54.96 45.02 22.38
CA LYS A 2 -54.78 43.56 22.59
C LYS A 2 -53.67 43.07 21.64
N THR A 3 -52.53 42.65 22.20
CA THR A 3 -51.41 42.09 21.47
C THR A 3 -51.62 40.61 21.16
N PHE A 4 -51.76 40.30 19.88
CA PHE A 4 -51.95 38.95 19.35
C PHE A 4 -50.56 38.29 19.16
N ARG A 5 -50.24 37.24 19.94
CA ARG A 5 -49.03 36.44 19.81
C ARG A 5 -49.27 35.31 18.84
N ILE A 6 -48.65 35.37 17.69
CA ILE A 6 -48.62 34.27 16.71
C ILE A 6 -47.51 33.29 17.13
N LEU A 7 -47.92 32.08 17.52
CA LEU A 7 -47.01 30.93 17.73
C LEU A 7 -46.75 30.27 16.35
N ILE A 8 -45.52 30.42 15.85
CA ILE A 8 -45.04 29.69 14.69
C ILE A 8 -44.47 28.36 15.20
N SER A 9 -45.25 27.26 15.02
CA SER A 9 -44.77 25.87 15.21
C SER A 9 -43.87 25.48 14.05
N ALA A 10 -42.55 25.43 14.28
CA ALA A 10 -41.59 24.87 13.34
C ALA A 10 -41.72 23.34 13.33
N LEU A 11 -42.28 22.77 12.27
CA LEU A 11 -42.27 21.33 12.02
C LEU A 11 -40.86 20.92 11.59
N LEU A 12 -40.10 20.30 12.48
CA LEU A 12 -38.83 19.64 12.17
C LEU A 12 -39.14 18.34 11.42
N LEU A 13 -39.01 18.36 10.09
CA LEU A 13 -38.98 17.14 9.29
C LEU A 13 -37.67 16.42 9.57
N SER A 14 -37.69 15.45 10.46
CA SER A 14 -36.61 14.48 10.65
C SER A 14 -36.58 13.54 9.45
N SER A 15 -35.66 13.80 8.52
CA SER A 15 -35.35 12.88 7.42
C SER A 15 -34.65 11.66 8.01
N THR A 16 -35.40 10.61 8.33
CA THR A 16 -34.84 9.30 8.63
C THR A 16 -34.26 8.73 7.32
N THR A 17 -32.95 8.78 7.18
CA THR A 17 -32.21 8.00 6.17
C THR A 17 -32.42 6.52 6.51
N GLN A 18 -33.40 5.91 5.88
CA GLN A 18 -33.63 4.48 5.99
C GLN A 18 -32.49 3.78 5.27
N ALA A 19 -31.61 3.12 6.02
CA ALA A 19 -30.62 2.23 5.43
C ALA A 19 -31.38 1.20 4.58
N ALA A 20 -31.14 1.24 3.25
CA ALA A 20 -31.81 0.31 2.35
C ALA A 20 -31.44 -1.12 2.77
N THR A 21 -32.46 -1.91 3.12
CA THR A 21 -32.24 -3.32 3.47
C THR A 21 -31.69 -4.07 2.25
N LEU A 22 -30.62 -4.85 2.46
CA LEU A 22 -30.04 -5.67 1.40
C LEU A 22 -31.09 -6.65 0.84
N PRO A 23 -31.10 -6.92 -0.48
CA PRO A 23 -31.95 -7.99 -1.06
C PRO A 23 -31.67 -9.34 -0.40
N ALA A 24 -32.69 -10.15 -0.23
CA ALA A 24 -32.57 -11.43 0.48
C ALA A 24 -31.43 -12.35 -0.03
N PRO A 25 -31.21 -12.51 -1.37
CA PRO A 25 -30.08 -13.30 -1.86
C PRO A 25 -28.71 -12.72 -1.46
N VAL A 26 -28.57 -11.38 -1.44
CA VAL A 26 -27.34 -10.71 -1.04
C VAL A 26 -27.09 -10.88 0.46
N GLN A 27 -28.13 -10.79 1.30
CA GLN A 27 -28.05 -11.08 2.74
C GLN A 27 -27.55 -12.50 3.03
N GLN A 28 -27.96 -13.49 2.21
CA GLN A 28 -27.47 -14.87 2.40
C GLN A 28 -25.97 -15.00 2.11
N ILE A 29 -25.45 -14.26 1.14
CA ILE A 29 -24.02 -14.23 0.83
C ILE A 29 -23.25 -13.48 1.93
N GLU A 30 -23.80 -12.39 2.45
CA GLU A 30 -23.24 -11.67 3.61
C GLU A 30 -23.08 -12.59 4.83
N LYS A 31 -24.10 -13.43 5.13
CA LYS A 31 -24.02 -14.43 6.20
C LYS A 31 -22.95 -15.49 6.00
N GLN A 32 -22.46 -15.69 4.77
CA GLN A 32 -21.36 -16.58 4.45
C GLN A 32 -19.98 -15.91 4.65
N GLY A 33 -19.94 -14.67 5.16
CA GLY A 33 -18.72 -13.97 5.50
C GLY A 33 -18.25 -12.94 4.46
N VAL A 34 -19.06 -12.64 3.44
CA VAL A 34 -18.78 -11.54 2.51
C VAL A 34 -19.25 -10.23 3.15
N GLU A 35 -18.34 -9.30 3.37
CA GLU A 35 -18.65 -7.93 3.77
C GLU A 35 -19.21 -7.18 2.57
N ILE A 36 -20.49 -6.75 2.62
CA ILE A 36 -21.12 -5.97 1.55
C ILE A 36 -20.77 -4.49 1.73
N ILE A 37 -20.11 -3.91 0.73
CA ILE A 37 -19.59 -2.53 0.79
C ILE A 37 -20.65 -1.56 0.25
N LYS A 38 -21.12 -1.77 -1.00
CA LYS A 38 -22.11 -0.88 -1.64
C LYS A 38 -22.76 -1.49 -2.87
N PRO A 39 -23.96 -1.02 -3.24
CA PRO A 39 -24.54 -1.34 -4.55
C PRO A 39 -23.83 -0.55 -5.66
N PHE A 40 -23.89 -1.08 -6.89
CA PHE A 40 -23.50 -0.37 -8.11
C PHE A 40 -24.39 -0.75 -9.28
N LYS A 41 -24.43 0.09 -10.32
CA LYS A 41 -25.14 -0.20 -11.55
C LYS A 41 -24.27 -1.03 -12.47
N ALA A 42 -24.73 -2.23 -12.81
CA ALA A 42 -24.10 -3.06 -13.82
C ALA A 42 -24.79 -2.87 -15.19
N PRO A 43 -24.13 -3.18 -16.31
CA PRO A 43 -24.73 -3.18 -17.64
C PRO A 43 -25.96 -4.10 -17.72
N GLY A 44 -26.83 -3.86 -18.72
CA GLY A 44 -28.01 -4.69 -18.97
C GLY A 44 -29.13 -4.55 -17.92
N GLY A 45 -29.10 -3.48 -17.11
CA GLY A 45 -30.12 -3.24 -16.08
C GLY A 45 -29.99 -4.13 -14.84
N VAL A 46 -28.89 -4.88 -14.73
CA VAL A 46 -28.60 -5.75 -13.58
C VAL A 46 -28.12 -4.88 -12.42
N GLN A 47 -28.61 -5.13 -11.23
CA GLN A 47 -28.10 -4.53 -10.01
C GLN A 47 -26.87 -5.30 -9.51
N GLY A 48 -25.72 -4.59 -9.36
CA GLY A 48 -24.51 -5.14 -8.80
C GLY A 48 -24.32 -4.75 -7.33
N TRP A 49 -23.57 -5.58 -6.61
CA TRP A 49 -23.12 -5.34 -5.24
C TRP A 49 -21.63 -5.60 -5.15
N LEU A 50 -20.89 -4.63 -4.63
CA LEU A 50 -19.49 -4.79 -4.31
C LEU A 50 -19.37 -5.30 -2.88
N GLY A 51 -18.55 -6.30 -2.70
CA GLY A 51 -18.21 -6.84 -1.39
C GLY A 51 -16.75 -7.21 -1.29
N GLN A 52 -16.35 -7.68 -0.10
CA GLN A 52 -15.01 -8.16 0.18
C GLN A 52 -15.10 -9.46 1.00
N TYR A 53 -14.28 -10.43 0.64
CA TYR A 53 -14.12 -11.68 1.38
C TYR A 53 -12.64 -11.94 1.65
N GLN A 54 -12.24 -11.96 2.91
CA GLN A 54 -10.84 -12.16 3.34
C GLN A 54 -9.83 -11.25 2.59
N GLY A 55 -10.17 -9.97 2.44
CA GLY A 55 -9.31 -9.01 1.75
C GLY A 55 -9.42 -9.01 0.22
N THR A 56 -10.15 -9.97 -0.36
CA THR A 56 -10.35 -10.07 -1.81
C THR A 56 -11.67 -9.43 -2.21
N GLY A 57 -11.63 -8.50 -3.18
CA GLY A 57 -12.82 -7.87 -3.74
C GLY A 57 -13.67 -8.88 -4.50
N VAL A 58 -14.98 -8.86 -4.26
CA VAL A 58 -15.97 -9.70 -4.93
C VAL A 58 -17.11 -8.86 -5.47
N THR A 59 -17.70 -9.28 -6.58
CA THR A 59 -18.91 -8.68 -7.14
C THR A 59 -20.05 -9.68 -7.13
N LEU A 60 -21.24 -9.19 -6.81
CA LEU A 60 -22.49 -9.94 -6.82
C LEU A 60 -23.43 -9.26 -7.80
N TYR A 61 -24.19 -10.04 -8.53
CA TYR A 61 -25.17 -9.57 -9.50
C TYR A 61 -26.53 -10.18 -9.18
N LEU A 62 -27.51 -9.31 -8.92
CA LEU A 62 -28.88 -9.73 -8.61
C LEU A 62 -29.62 -9.97 -9.93
N THR A 63 -30.32 -11.12 -10.03
CA THR A 63 -31.18 -11.39 -11.18
C THR A 63 -32.34 -10.37 -11.25
N PRO A 64 -32.91 -10.09 -12.45
CA PRO A 64 -33.94 -9.07 -12.60
C PRO A 64 -35.20 -9.33 -11.76
N ASP A 65 -35.51 -10.60 -11.45
CA ASP A 65 -36.61 -10.99 -10.57
C ASP A 65 -36.28 -10.75 -9.08
N GLY A 66 -35.03 -10.39 -8.73
CA GLY A 66 -34.58 -10.15 -7.36
C GLY A 66 -34.50 -11.41 -6.48
N GLN A 67 -34.67 -12.60 -7.06
CA GLN A 67 -34.75 -13.84 -6.28
C GLN A 67 -33.42 -14.58 -6.16
N HIS A 68 -32.45 -14.26 -7.02
CA HIS A 68 -31.15 -14.95 -7.06
C HIS A 68 -30.00 -13.94 -7.14
N ALA A 69 -28.84 -14.30 -6.57
CA ALA A 69 -27.59 -13.55 -6.73
C ALA A 69 -26.50 -14.47 -7.29
N ILE A 70 -25.71 -13.91 -8.21
CA ILE A 70 -24.58 -14.58 -8.84
C ILE A 70 -23.31 -13.91 -8.35
N SER A 71 -22.36 -14.64 -7.76
CA SER A 71 -21.03 -14.14 -7.43
C SER A 71 -20.07 -14.43 -8.58
N GLY A 72 -19.28 -13.43 -9.01
CA GLY A 72 -18.31 -13.62 -10.08
C GLY A 72 -18.03 -12.34 -10.85
N TYR A 73 -17.36 -12.50 -12.01
CA TYR A 73 -17.00 -11.39 -12.90
C TYR A 73 -17.95 -11.27 -14.08
N MET A 74 -18.29 -10.03 -14.42
CA MET A 74 -19.06 -9.69 -15.62
C MET A 74 -18.08 -9.25 -16.72
N TYR A 75 -18.27 -9.78 -17.93
CA TYR A 75 -17.50 -9.45 -19.11
C TYR A 75 -18.41 -8.84 -20.18
N ASP A 76 -17.88 -7.92 -20.98
CA ASP A 76 -18.54 -7.45 -22.19
C ASP A 76 -18.28 -8.36 -23.40
N ALA A 77 -18.88 -8.03 -24.55
CA ALA A 77 -18.71 -8.78 -25.79
C ALA A 77 -17.28 -8.71 -26.38
N GLN A 78 -16.47 -7.77 -25.91
CA GLN A 78 -15.05 -7.60 -26.28
C GLN A 78 -14.11 -8.34 -25.32
N GLY A 79 -14.65 -8.98 -24.28
CA GLY A 79 -13.88 -9.70 -23.28
C GLY A 79 -13.31 -8.83 -22.16
N ASN A 80 -13.72 -7.56 -22.05
CA ASN A 80 -13.29 -6.70 -20.94
C ASN A 80 -13.97 -7.10 -19.63
N ASN A 81 -13.19 -7.21 -18.56
CA ASN A 81 -13.70 -7.50 -17.24
C ASN A 81 -14.28 -6.22 -16.59
N LEU A 82 -15.60 -6.10 -16.60
CA LEU A 82 -16.32 -4.94 -16.06
C LEU A 82 -16.33 -4.89 -14.52
N SER A 83 -16.17 -6.05 -13.88
CA SER A 83 -16.10 -6.16 -12.41
C SER A 83 -14.75 -5.66 -11.86
N GLU A 84 -13.67 -5.87 -12.61
CA GLU A 84 -12.31 -5.51 -12.18
C GLU A 84 -12.19 -4.02 -11.92
N LYS A 85 -12.79 -3.19 -12.78
CA LYS A 85 -12.72 -1.74 -12.62
C LYS A 85 -13.29 -1.29 -11.27
N ILE A 86 -14.48 -1.75 -10.89
CA ILE A 86 -15.10 -1.33 -9.62
C ILE A 86 -14.36 -1.90 -8.41
N ILE A 87 -13.85 -3.14 -8.49
CA ILE A 87 -13.04 -3.75 -7.44
C ILE A 87 -11.74 -2.93 -7.23
N ASN A 88 -11.06 -2.61 -8.33
CA ASN A 88 -9.84 -1.82 -8.27
C ASN A 88 -10.09 -0.42 -7.70
N ASP A 89 -11.06 0.31 -8.23
CA ASP A 89 -11.33 1.70 -7.87
C ASP A 89 -11.77 1.86 -6.41
N GLU A 90 -12.55 0.91 -5.89
CA GLU A 90 -13.20 1.05 -4.60
C GLU A 90 -12.51 0.27 -3.47
N ILE A 91 -11.74 -0.76 -3.78
CA ILE A 91 -11.06 -1.60 -2.79
C ILE A 91 -9.55 -1.46 -2.91
N TYR A 92 -8.96 -1.86 -4.04
CA TYR A 92 -7.50 -2.02 -4.10
C TYR A 92 -6.76 -0.69 -4.21
N LEU A 93 -7.27 0.29 -4.96
CA LEU A 93 -6.64 1.61 -5.04
C LEU A 93 -6.66 2.36 -3.70
N PRO A 94 -7.81 2.46 -2.99
CA PRO A 94 -7.83 3.08 -1.66
C PRO A 94 -6.95 2.37 -0.65
N ALA A 95 -6.98 1.02 -0.62
CA ALA A 95 -6.14 0.22 0.27
C ALA A 95 -4.65 0.43 -0.03
N GLY A 96 -4.26 0.39 -1.31
CA GLY A 96 -2.88 0.63 -1.74
C GLY A 96 -2.37 2.03 -1.37
N ARG A 97 -3.21 3.07 -1.53
CA ARG A 97 -2.86 4.44 -1.12
C ARG A 97 -2.72 4.57 0.39
N ALA A 98 -3.60 3.93 1.16
CA ALA A 98 -3.50 3.93 2.62
C ALA A 98 -2.21 3.25 3.08
N MET A 99 -1.87 2.11 2.50
CA MET A 99 -0.63 1.38 2.75
C MET A 99 0.60 2.21 2.35
N TRP A 100 0.58 2.86 1.19
CA TRP A 100 1.64 3.77 0.77
C TRP A 100 1.84 4.92 1.76
N LYS A 101 0.76 5.52 2.24
CA LYS A 101 0.83 6.58 3.27
C LYS A 101 1.51 6.08 4.55
N GLN A 102 1.22 4.85 4.97
CA GLN A 102 1.87 4.23 6.12
C GLN A 102 3.37 4.03 5.87
N LEU A 103 3.75 3.47 4.70
CA LEU A 103 5.15 3.29 4.31
C LEU A 103 5.92 4.63 4.27
N GLN A 104 5.28 5.68 3.77
CA GLN A 104 5.86 7.01 3.74
C GLN A 104 6.00 7.65 5.13
N ALA A 105 5.17 7.29 6.10
CA ALA A 105 5.24 7.79 7.46
C ALA A 105 6.33 7.10 8.31
N MET A 106 6.76 5.90 7.95
CA MET A 106 7.80 5.16 8.68
C MET A 106 9.15 5.92 8.64
N PRO A 107 9.89 5.98 9.77
CA PRO A 107 11.24 6.53 9.77
C PRO A 107 12.17 5.64 8.92
N GLY A 108 13.04 6.25 8.11
CA GLY A 108 13.98 5.52 7.25
C GLY A 108 15.05 6.43 6.67
N ILE A 109 16.03 5.83 6.03
CA ILE A 109 17.14 6.53 5.37
C ILE A 109 16.62 7.09 4.04
N LYS A 110 16.74 8.41 3.84
CA LYS A 110 16.28 9.09 2.63
C LYS A 110 17.44 9.44 1.73
N GLU A 111 17.29 9.19 0.43
CA GLU A 111 18.24 9.55 -0.63
C GLU A 111 17.47 10.15 -1.82
N GLY A 112 18.02 11.20 -2.41
CA GLY A 112 17.40 11.93 -3.50
C GLY A 112 16.46 13.06 -3.05
N SER A 113 15.85 13.73 -4.02
CA SER A 113 14.95 14.86 -3.79
C SER A 113 13.56 14.41 -3.36
N ALA A 114 12.92 15.18 -2.46
CA ALA A 114 11.52 14.99 -2.10
C ALA A 114 10.57 15.24 -3.30
N GLU A 115 11.01 16.05 -4.27
CA GLU A 115 10.28 16.38 -5.50
C GLU A 115 10.60 15.42 -6.66
N ALA A 116 11.36 14.34 -6.41
CA ALA A 116 11.63 13.33 -7.43
C ALA A 116 10.32 12.78 -8.02
N ARG A 117 10.33 12.55 -9.33
CA ARG A 117 9.15 12.09 -10.07
C ARG A 117 8.58 10.78 -9.51
N CYS A 118 9.42 9.88 -9.06
CA CYS A 118 9.02 8.63 -8.43
C CYS A 118 9.63 8.52 -7.02
N GLN A 119 8.81 8.19 -6.05
CA GLN A 119 9.24 7.93 -4.68
C GLN A 119 9.15 6.42 -4.41
N VAL A 120 10.19 5.87 -3.81
CA VAL A 120 10.31 4.43 -3.56
C VAL A 120 10.61 4.18 -2.08
N VAL A 121 9.93 3.21 -1.49
CA VAL A 121 10.29 2.65 -0.18
C VAL A 121 10.89 1.27 -0.40
N VAL A 122 12.05 1.03 0.19
CA VAL A 122 12.80 -0.23 0.05
C VAL A 122 13.11 -0.81 1.40
N PHE A 123 12.71 -2.05 1.65
CA PHE A 123 13.23 -2.83 2.77
C PHE A 123 14.52 -3.50 2.33
N ALA A 124 15.61 -3.27 3.07
CA ALA A 124 16.94 -3.75 2.74
C ALA A 124 17.68 -4.30 3.97
N ASP A 125 18.39 -5.40 3.79
CA ASP A 125 19.28 -5.95 4.79
C ASP A 125 20.73 -5.58 4.44
N PRO A 126 21.59 -5.14 5.39
CA PRO A 126 22.96 -4.75 5.13
C PRO A 126 23.83 -5.83 4.45
N PHE A 127 23.48 -7.10 4.63
CA PHE A 127 24.20 -8.23 4.03
C PHE A 127 23.55 -8.76 2.73
N CYS A 128 22.54 -8.07 2.21
CA CYS A 128 21.83 -8.50 1.02
C CYS A 128 22.61 -8.08 -0.26
N PRO A 129 23.16 -9.02 -1.05
CA PRO A 129 23.85 -8.68 -2.28
C PRO A 129 22.94 -8.06 -3.34
N TYR A 130 21.67 -8.49 -3.40
CA TYR A 130 20.68 -7.94 -4.33
C TYR A 130 20.24 -6.53 -3.93
N CYS A 131 20.20 -6.20 -2.62
CA CYS A 131 19.94 -4.84 -2.14
C CYS A 131 21.03 -3.88 -2.63
N ARG A 132 22.28 -4.31 -2.52
CA ARG A 132 23.43 -3.55 -3.01
C ARG A 132 23.40 -3.36 -4.53
N THR A 133 23.10 -4.42 -5.28
CA THR A 133 22.99 -4.34 -6.73
C THR A 133 21.88 -3.37 -7.12
N PHE A 134 20.71 -3.48 -6.50
CA PHE A 134 19.60 -2.54 -6.72
C PHE A 134 20.01 -1.10 -6.38
N TRP A 135 20.60 -0.89 -5.20
CA TRP A 135 21.07 0.44 -4.78
C TRP A 135 22.01 1.07 -5.81
N GLN A 136 23.01 0.30 -6.32
CA GLN A 136 23.93 0.76 -7.35
C GLN A 136 23.22 1.10 -8.67
N GLN A 137 22.28 0.27 -9.11
CA GLN A 137 21.56 0.48 -10.37
C GLN A 137 20.68 1.73 -10.36
N VAL A 138 20.14 2.12 -9.21
CA VAL A 138 19.24 3.27 -9.12
C VAL A 138 19.96 4.58 -8.82
N GLN A 139 21.24 4.58 -8.44
CA GLN A 139 21.99 5.81 -8.14
C GLN A 139 21.95 6.88 -9.26
N PRO A 140 22.07 6.53 -10.56
CA PRO A 140 21.91 7.53 -11.62
C PRO A 140 20.53 8.18 -11.63
N LEU A 141 19.47 7.42 -11.29
CA LEU A 141 18.08 7.94 -11.22
C LEU A 141 17.90 8.85 -10.00
N VAL A 142 18.56 8.56 -8.89
CA VAL A 142 18.57 9.41 -7.69
C VAL A 142 19.28 10.73 -7.97
N GLN A 143 20.45 10.67 -8.63
CA GLN A 143 21.27 11.85 -8.94
C GLN A 143 20.59 12.82 -9.93
N ASN A 144 19.79 12.31 -10.86
CA ASN A 144 19.07 13.14 -11.83
C ASN A 144 17.64 13.52 -11.39
N ASN A 145 17.29 13.28 -10.11
CA ASN A 145 15.97 13.55 -9.52
C ASN A 145 14.79 12.79 -10.18
N ALA A 146 15.06 11.71 -10.89
CA ALA A 146 14.01 10.85 -11.40
C ALA A 146 13.41 9.97 -10.29
N LEU A 147 14.23 9.61 -9.29
CA LEU A 147 13.87 8.72 -8.20
C LEU A 147 14.32 9.29 -6.85
N SER A 148 13.50 9.13 -5.81
CA SER A 148 13.94 9.20 -4.41
C SER A 148 13.70 7.88 -3.71
N ILE A 149 14.59 7.51 -2.80
CA ILE A 149 14.54 6.25 -2.08
C ILE A 149 14.40 6.54 -0.58
N LYS A 150 13.51 5.81 0.07
CA LYS A 150 13.49 5.68 1.52
C LYS A 150 13.83 4.23 1.88
N THR A 151 15.03 4.00 2.40
CA THR A 151 15.46 2.66 2.83
C THR A 151 15.04 2.38 4.26
N GLN A 152 14.31 1.29 4.44
CA GLN A 152 13.91 0.70 5.70
C GLN A 152 14.84 -0.47 5.99
N LEU A 153 15.78 -0.31 6.94
CA LEU A 153 16.69 -1.39 7.27
C LEU A 153 15.98 -2.49 8.06
N VAL A 154 16.24 -3.74 7.68
CA VAL A 154 15.81 -4.96 8.37
C VAL A 154 17.02 -5.82 8.74
N GLY A 155 16.82 -6.83 9.60
CA GLY A 155 17.91 -7.69 10.08
C GLY A 155 17.55 -9.17 9.94
N ILE A 156 17.45 -9.70 8.71
CA ILE A 156 16.89 -11.02 8.44
C ILE A 156 17.86 -12.04 7.85
N LEU A 157 18.96 -11.62 7.21
CA LEU A 157 19.80 -12.53 6.45
C LEU A 157 20.92 -13.19 7.27
N LYS A 158 21.46 -12.46 8.26
CA LYS A 158 22.52 -12.96 9.13
C LYS A 158 22.27 -12.59 10.59
N PRO A 159 22.84 -13.33 11.56
CA PRO A 159 22.70 -13.00 12.97
C PRO A 159 23.14 -11.57 13.30
N GLU A 160 24.16 -11.05 12.60
CA GLU A 160 24.68 -9.70 12.77
C GLU A 160 23.92 -8.62 11.99
N SER A 161 22.98 -8.96 11.08
CA SER A 161 22.26 -8.01 10.24
C SER A 161 21.62 -6.88 11.05
N GLY A 162 20.91 -7.23 12.11
CA GLY A 162 20.27 -6.24 12.98
C GLY A 162 21.25 -5.30 13.67
N ARG A 163 22.43 -5.81 14.08
CA ARG A 163 23.49 -5.00 14.68
C ARG A 163 24.05 -3.98 13.67
N TYR A 164 24.30 -4.40 12.42
CA TYR A 164 24.78 -3.50 11.36
C TYR A 164 23.73 -2.47 10.99
N ALA A 165 22.47 -2.88 10.83
CA ALA A 165 21.36 -1.98 10.58
C ALA A 165 21.22 -0.91 11.68
N SER A 166 21.31 -1.33 12.96
CA SER A 166 21.28 -0.40 14.11
C SER A 166 22.46 0.56 14.11
N ALA A 167 23.67 0.09 13.80
CA ALA A 167 24.86 0.94 13.77
C ALA A 167 24.78 1.98 12.65
N ILE A 168 24.25 1.62 11.48
CA ILE A 168 24.02 2.56 10.38
C ILE A 168 22.98 3.62 10.80
N LEU A 169 21.87 3.21 11.42
CA LEU A 169 20.83 4.13 11.88
C LEU A 169 21.29 5.03 13.05
N ALA A 170 22.25 4.59 13.85
CA ALA A 170 22.81 5.34 14.98
C ALA A 170 23.88 6.36 14.54
N ALA A 171 24.34 6.32 13.29
CA ALA A 171 25.33 7.26 12.81
C ALA A 171 24.80 8.71 12.85
N ALA A 172 25.71 9.69 13.01
CA ALA A 172 25.35 11.11 12.96
C ALA A 172 24.67 11.50 11.63
N ASP A 173 25.06 10.81 10.53
CA ASP A 173 24.40 10.90 9.22
C ASP A 173 24.14 9.47 8.74
N PRO A 174 22.94 8.92 9.00
CA PRO A 174 22.59 7.57 8.57
C PRO A 174 22.60 7.38 7.05
N ALA A 175 22.26 8.44 6.28
CA ALA A 175 22.26 8.35 4.82
C ALA A 175 23.68 8.19 4.29
N LYS A 176 24.62 8.99 4.79
CA LYS A 176 26.03 8.85 4.44
C LYS A 176 26.60 7.49 4.88
N ALA A 177 26.28 7.04 6.10
CA ALA A 177 26.75 5.75 6.61
C ALA A 177 26.26 4.57 5.74
N TRP A 178 25.00 4.60 5.31
CA TRP A 178 24.43 3.62 4.39
C TRP A 178 25.11 3.66 3.03
N GLN A 179 25.25 4.84 2.42
CA GLN A 179 25.90 5.02 1.13
C GLN A 179 27.35 4.53 1.13
N ASP A 180 28.12 4.88 2.16
CA ASP A 180 29.53 4.46 2.30
C ASP A 180 29.63 2.94 2.48
N PHE A 181 28.69 2.35 3.23
CA PHE A 181 28.61 0.90 3.40
C PHE A 181 28.29 0.19 2.07
N GLU A 182 27.28 0.63 1.34
CA GLU A 182 26.89 0.03 0.06
C GLU A 182 27.94 0.26 -1.04
N ARG A 183 28.50 1.47 -1.13
CA ARG A 183 29.54 1.82 -2.10
C ARG A 183 30.82 1.01 -1.87
N SER A 184 31.19 0.77 -0.63
CA SER A 184 32.39 -0.04 -0.27
C SER A 184 32.14 -1.55 -0.34
N GLN A 185 30.93 -1.98 -0.74
CA GLN A 185 30.53 -3.40 -0.72
C GLN A 185 30.61 -4.02 0.68
N GLY A 186 30.24 -3.24 1.71
CA GLY A 186 30.27 -3.67 3.11
C GLY A 186 31.68 -3.68 3.75
N LYS A 187 32.70 -3.19 3.04
CA LYS A 187 34.09 -3.12 3.57
C LYS A 187 34.25 -2.00 4.61
N ASN A 188 33.62 -0.86 4.37
CA ASN A 188 33.53 0.24 5.34
C ASN A 188 32.45 -0.08 6.37
N LYS A 189 32.87 -0.72 7.46
CA LYS A 189 31.95 -1.07 8.54
C LYS A 189 31.44 0.20 9.25
N PRO A 190 30.17 0.26 9.63
CA PRO A 190 29.67 1.36 10.45
C PRO A 190 30.37 1.34 11.82
N ALA A 191 30.52 2.51 12.43
CA ALA A 191 30.95 2.57 13.83
C ALA A 191 29.88 1.92 14.71
N PHE A 192 30.29 0.93 15.51
CA PHE A 192 29.38 0.30 16.46
C PHE A 192 29.37 1.10 17.75
N PRO A 193 28.25 1.66 18.20
CA PRO A 193 28.18 2.33 19.48
C PRO A 193 28.34 1.31 20.63
N ASP A 194 28.86 1.74 21.77
CA ASP A 194 29.01 0.90 22.97
C ASP A 194 27.69 0.33 23.43
N SER A 195 26.60 1.07 23.24
CA SER A 195 25.23 0.61 23.44
C SER A 195 24.34 1.09 22.29
N THR A 196 23.58 0.18 21.69
CA THR A 196 22.55 0.55 20.70
C THR A 196 21.30 0.97 21.42
N PRO A 197 20.74 2.18 21.16
CA PRO A 197 19.45 2.57 21.71
C PRO A 197 18.38 1.54 21.37
N ARG A 198 17.60 1.12 22.37
CA ARG A 198 16.52 0.13 22.18
C ARG A 198 15.55 0.53 21.08
N ALA A 199 15.26 1.82 20.97
CA ALA A 199 14.37 2.35 19.93
C ALA A 199 14.80 2.00 18.50
N LEU A 200 16.11 1.92 18.21
CA LEU A 200 16.61 1.53 16.88
C LEU A 200 16.43 0.03 16.64
N PHE A 201 16.60 -0.79 17.67
CA PHE A 201 16.29 -2.22 17.58
C PHE A 201 14.81 -2.44 17.35
N ASP A 202 13.95 -1.77 18.10
CA ASP A 202 12.50 -1.83 17.95
C ASP A 202 12.06 -1.36 16.56
N GLN A 203 12.72 -0.32 16.02
CA GLN A 203 12.48 0.15 14.64
C GLN A 203 12.78 -0.94 13.60
N ILE A 204 13.91 -1.64 13.72
CA ILE A 204 14.29 -2.72 12.80
C ILE A 204 13.29 -3.87 12.86
N GLN A 205 12.86 -4.26 14.06
CA GLN A 205 11.84 -5.28 14.25
C GLN A 205 10.49 -4.85 13.65
N HIS A 206 10.10 -3.59 13.86
CA HIS A 206 8.90 -3.02 13.26
C HIS A 206 8.99 -3.03 11.72
N ASN A 207 10.12 -2.60 11.13
CA ASN A 207 10.33 -2.65 9.69
C ASN A 207 10.18 -4.07 9.15
N GLN A 208 10.77 -5.06 9.83
CA GLN A 208 10.66 -6.47 9.44
C GLN A 208 9.21 -6.96 9.50
N ALA A 209 8.49 -6.65 10.57
CA ALA A 209 7.09 -7.02 10.72
C ALA A 209 6.21 -6.37 9.63
N GLN A 210 6.45 -5.10 9.30
CA GLN A 210 5.75 -4.41 8.20
C GLN A 210 6.05 -5.04 6.84
N MET A 211 7.31 -5.35 6.54
CA MET A 211 7.69 -6.04 5.30
C MET A 211 6.94 -7.37 5.14
N GLN A 212 6.87 -8.16 6.22
CA GLN A 212 6.15 -9.44 6.23
C GLN A 212 4.63 -9.26 6.09
N ALA A 213 4.04 -8.28 6.79
CA ALA A 213 2.61 -7.96 6.68
C ALA A 213 2.22 -7.53 5.27
N LEU A 214 3.16 -6.96 4.52
CA LEU A 214 3.01 -6.61 3.10
C LEU A 214 3.24 -7.81 2.15
N GLY A 215 3.43 -9.02 2.69
CA GLY A 215 3.63 -10.23 1.90
C GLY A 215 5.06 -10.43 1.37
N ALA A 216 6.04 -9.60 1.77
CA ALA A 216 7.42 -9.76 1.34
C ALA A 216 8.23 -10.58 2.34
N ASN A 217 8.84 -11.67 1.87
CA ASN A 217 9.66 -12.58 2.66
C ASN A 217 11.16 -12.52 2.32
N GLY A 218 11.58 -11.53 1.50
CA GLY A 218 12.97 -11.37 1.05
C GLY A 218 13.31 -9.91 0.77
N THR A 219 14.60 -9.64 0.63
CA THR A 219 15.13 -8.31 0.33
C THR A 219 15.93 -8.29 -0.98
N PRO A 220 15.93 -7.16 -1.71
CA PRO A 220 15.14 -5.97 -1.46
C PRO A 220 13.63 -6.22 -1.63
N ALA A 221 12.80 -5.56 -0.81
CA ALA A 221 11.36 -5.46 -1.08
C ALA A 221 11.04 -4.00 -1.38
N ILE A 222 10.57 -3.74 -2.58
CA ILE A 222 10.48 -2.41 -3.19
C ILE A 222 9.02 -2.07 -3.39
N TYR A 223 8.62 -0.87 -2.95
CA TYR A 223 7.24 -0.38 -3.05
C TYR A 223 7.22 1.03 -3.62
N TYR A 224 6.29 1.30 -4.52
CA TYR A 224 6.05 2.64 -5.06
C TYR A 224 4.60 2.77 -5.55
N LEU A 225 4.08 4.01 -5.63
CA LEU A 225 2.85 4.27 -6.39
C LEU A 225 3.23 4.57 -7.83
N ASN A 226 2.61 3.86 -8.77
CA ASN A 226 2.77 4.19 -10.18
C ASN A 226 1.94 5.44 -10.55
N HIS A 227 2.02 5.89 -11.81
CA HIS A 227 1.28 7.07 -12.29
C HIS A 227 -0.26 6.91 -12.19
N GLU A 228 -0.78 5.68 -12.16
CA GLU A 228 -2.20 5.39 -11.93
C GLU A 228 -2.56 5.35 -10.44
N GLN A 229 -1.62 5.67 -9.55
CA GLN A 229 -1.79 5.62 -8.09
C GLN A 229 -2.07 4.21 -7.56
N LYS A 230 -1.62 3.19 -8.29
CA LYS A 230 -1.61 1.79 -7.86
C LYS A 230 -0.32 1.49 -7.11
N LEU A 231 -0.44 0.86 -5.94
CA LEU A 231 0.73 0.38 -5.21
C LEU A 231 1.36 -0.79 -5.96
N GLN A 232 2.63 -0.62 -6.30
CA GLN A 232 3.47 -1.65 -6.91
C GLN A 232 4.37 -2.28 -5.87
N GLN A 233 4.63 -3.57 -6.00
CA GLN A 233 5.55 -4.34 -5.17
C GLN A 233 6.49 -5.14 -6.08
N ILE A 234 7.79 -5.07 -5.77
CA ILE A 234 8.82 -5.92 -6.36
C ILE A 234 9.61 -6.56 -5.23
N VAL A 235 9.70 -7.88 -5.19
CA VAL A 235 10.50 -8.62 -4.21
C VAL A 235 11.69 -9.25 -4.91
N GLY A 236 12.90 -8.96 -4.43
CA GLY A 236 14.16 -9.32 -5.07
C GLY A 236 14.68 -8.25 -6.01
N LEU A 237 15.73 -8.58 -6.75
CA LEU A 237 16.32 -7.67 -7.73
C LEU A 237 15.35 -7.49 -8.91
N PRO A 238 14.94 -6.25 -9.24
CA PRO A 238 14.08 -5.99 -10.39
C PRO A 238 14.71 -6.51 -11.69
N ASP A 239 13.91 -7.10 -12.54
CA ASP A 239 14.30 -7.41 -13.91
C ASP A 239 14.39 -6.13 -14.78
N LYS A 240 14.79 -6.28 -16.03
CA LYS A 240 14.99 -5.14 -16.94
C LYS A 240 13.69 -4.34 -17.18
N GLN A 241 12.54 -5.02 -17.29
CA GLN A 241 11.25 -4.37 -17.49
C GLN A 241 10.81 -3.65 -16.22
N GLN A 242 10.89 -4.31 -15.07
CA GLN A 242 10.57 -3.74 -13.77
C GLN A 242 11.45 -2.51 -13.45
N MET A 243 12.74 -2.54 -13.81
CA MET A 243 13.61 -1.37 -13.67
C MET A 243 13.19 -0.22 -14.58
N ALA A 244 12.76 -0.51 -15.82
CA ALA A 244 12.25 0.53 -16.72
C ALA A 244 10.93 1.13 -16.21
N ASP A 245 10.03 0.31 -15.68
CA ASP A 245 8.76 0.76 -15.10
C ASP A 245 8.99 1.60 -13.84
N LEU A 246 9.90 1.19 -12.98
CA LEU A 246 10.32 1.95 -11.80
C LEU A 246 10.90 3.31 -12.18
N ALA A 247 11.81 3.36 -13.16
CA ALA A 247 12.41 4.61 -13.65
C ALA A 247 11.37 5.56 -14.26
N ALA A 248 10.33 5.01 -14.89
CA ALA A 248 9.22 5.77 -15.48
C ALA A 248 8.06 6.04 -14.50
N CYS A 249 8.10 5.44 -13.30
CA CYS A 249 7.02 5.41 -12.30
C CYS A 249 5.70 4.84 -12.88
N ARG A 250 5.80 3.73 -13.62
CA ARG A 250 4.67 3.02 -14.23
C ARG A 250 4.18 1.86 -13.40
#